data_d4f74013a4d412b6442cfc94f198c111
#
_entry.id   d4f74013a4d412b6442cfc94f198c111
#
_cell.length_a   1.000
_cell.length_b   1.000
_cell.length_c   1.000
_cell.angle_alpha   90.00
_cell.angle_beta   90.00
_cell.angle_gamma   90.00
#
_symmetry.space_group_name_H-M   'P 1'
#
loop_
_entity.id
_entity.type
_entity.pdbx_description
1 polymer ?
#
loop_
_entity_poly.entity_id
_entity_poly.type
_entity_poly.pdbx_seq_one_letter_code
_entity_poly.pdbx_strand_id
1 'polypeptide(L)'
;RSRGLGDVYKRQDFSSSESSGVSEANRGKYLAFTEEGTTVNGVQGASSTCVDYLKKLGVKYVQIMPFYDFGSVDESKNIMDQYNWGYDPVNYNCPEGSYSTNPKKGEVRIKECKQMIQALHNAGIGVIMDVVYNHTYTSDSWLQRTVPNYYYRMNNDGTFSNGSGCSNDTASEHLMFRKYMIDSVTYWASEYHIDGFRFDLMGLHDVTTMNSIRTALDNLYADGSGSQILMYGEAWDMATNCDEGTVLASQKNLKQLSDRIGAFDDTIRDAIKGSTGGTDGAFVQEGSRRANLKTGIAGQSDTTTGWANVPSQCVTYASCHDNLCLYDKLVGSVYGADGKYRKRYEDLVAMNKLSAAIVITSQGIPFSLGGEEFCRSKDGDENSYASSRKENMLDWENVDLYSDVIEYYRGLYKIRDAFAAFSDSTAATANSLTYLSDVPKGVMGYTINNTESGKWSQMCVIFNGSDSAQNVTAKGDWVVLADNKTAGLRNIKNVTNSVKVEAHSAVIMVDTKSYDSAGIMDDEGAVVIDYYDNKTEKLIKSQTLTGELGTSYDLTNLASTLNYDVKKTDGEIKGVFTDQVGHAKVYGEEYD
;
A
#
# COMPACT_ATOMS: atom_id res chain seq x y z
N ARG A 1 15.75 5.08 -7.03
CA ARG A 1 14.46 4.88 -7.75
C ARG A 1 13.44 4.33 -6.76
N SER A 2 12.36 5.05 -6.50
CA SER A 2 11.30 4.57 -5.62
C SER A 2 10.49 3.50 -6.37
N ARG A 3 10.79 2.25 -6.12
CA ARG A 3 10.11 1.10 -6.71
C ARG A 3 9.01 0.58 -5.78
N GLY A 4 8.02 1.40 -5.52
CA GLY A 4 6.85 1.01 -4.74
C GLY A 4 7.11 0.82 -3.24
N LEU A 5 6.42 1.58 -2.43
CA LEU A 5 6.23 1.25 -1.03
C LEU A 5 5.22 0.11 -0.98
N GLY A 6 5.64 -0.98 -0.40
CA GLY A 6 4.72 -2.04 -0.05
C GLY A 6 3.96 -1.72 1.23
N ASP A 7 3.03 -2.54 1.48
CA ASP A 7 2.01 -2.61 2.49
C ASP A 7 2.36 -2.09 3.89
N VAL A 8 1.38 -1.46 4.50
CA VAL A 8 1.39 -1.13 5.94
C VAL A 8 0.89 -2.33 6.72
N TYR A 9 1.74 -2.87 7.56
CA TYR A 9 1.37 -3.95 8.46
C TYR A 9 1.54 -3.54 9.92
N LYS A 10 0.56 -3.86 10.74
CA LYS A 10 0.78 -4.07 12.15
C LYS A 10 1.18 -5.52 12.36
N ARG A 11 2.17 -5.77 13.21
CA ARG A 11 2.67 -7.13 13.46
C ARG A 11 1.59 -8.10 13.95
N GLN A 12 0.67 -7.63 14.82
CA GLN A 12 -0.46 -8.44 15.26
C GLN A 12 -1.38 -8.77 14.10
N ASP A 13 -1.71 -7.81 13.23
CA ASP A 13 -2.58 -8.03 12.08
C ASP A 13 -1.98 -9.08 11.14
N PHE A 14 -0.67 -8.98 10.91
CA PHE A 14 0.07 -9.81 9.96
C PHE A 14 0.07 -11.30 10.29
N SER A 15 0.23 -11.67 11.58
CA SER A 15 0.52 -13.05 11.95
C SER A 15 -0.35 -13.65 13.05
N SER A 16 -1.29 -12.88 13.62
CA SER A 16 -2.05 -13.37 14.78
C SER A 16 -3.21 -14.30 14.43
N SER A 17 -3.66 -14.33 13.17
CA SER A 17 -4.66 -15.29 12.70
C SER A 17 -4.07 -16.71 12.66
N GLU A 18 -4.87 -17.71 12.97
CA GLU A 18 -4.52 -19.12 12.77
C GLU A 18 -4.27 -19.44 11.30
N SER A 19 -5.03 -18.78 10.41
CA SER A 19 -4.86 -18.93 8.96
C SER A 19 -3.49 -18.47 8.45
N SER A 20 -2.69 -17.72 9.26
CA SER A 20 -1.32 -17.35 8.90
C SER A 20 -0.35 -18.53 8.81
N GLY A 21 -0.66 -19.67 9.41
CA GLY A 21 0.24 -20.82 9.51
C GLY A 21 1.48 -20.59 10.40
N VAL A 22 1.61 -19.42 11.03
CA VAL A 22 2.69 -19.12 11.98
C VAL A 22 2.49 -19.95 13.26
N SER A 23 3.58 -20.43 13.84
CA SER A 23 3.54 -21.19 15.09
C SER A 23 2.88 -20.37 16.21
N GLU A 24 2.07 -21.02 17.06
CA GLU A 24 1.33 -20.36 18.13
C GLU A 24 2.23 -19.50 19.04
N ALA A 25 3.44 -19.97 19.31
CA ALA A 25 4.42 -19.27 20.16
C ALA A 25 4.85 -17.91 19.58
N ASN A 26 4.84 -17.74 18.25
CA ASN A 26 5.33 -16.55 17.55
C ASN A 26 4.21 -15.68 16.98
N ARG A 27 2.95 -16.10 17.00
CA ARG A 27 1.82 -15.29 16.50
C ARG A 27 1.77 -13.93 17.18
N GLY A 28 1.67 -12.86 16.36
CA GLY A 28 1.62 -11.49 16.83
C GLY A 28 2.93 -10.93 17.38
N LYS A 29 4.06 -11.66 17.26
CA LYS A 29 5.37 -11.28 17.79
C LYS A 29 6.39 -10.97 16.70
N TYR A 30 7.55 -10.42 17.11
CA TYR A 30 8.68 -10.16 16.20
C TYR A 30 9.11 -11.41 15.43
N LEU A 31 9.19 -12.55 16.11
CA LEU A 31 9.68 -13.80 15.54
C LEU A 31 8.74 -14.42 14.49
N ALA A 32 7.49 -13.95 14.37
CA ALA A 32 6.61 -14.38 13.29
C ALA A 32 7.20 -14.08 11.89
N PHE A 33 7.98 -13.00 11.77
CA PHE A 33 8.65 -12.64 10.52
C PHE A 33 9.88 -13.51 10.19
N THR A 34 10.35 -14.30 11.13
CA THR A 34 11.49 -15.20 10.92
C THR A 34 11.06 -16.62 10.50
N GLU A 35 9.77 -16.93 10.53
CA GLU A 35 9.26 -18.23 10.09
C GLU A 35 9.16 -18.28 8.57
N GLU A 36 9.84 -19.25 7.96
CA GLU A 36 9.84 -19.54 6.53
C GLU A 36 8.88 -20.69 6.20
N GLY A 37 8.38 -20.72 4.96
CA GLY A 37 7.50 -21.80 4.50
C GLY A 37 6.11 -21.78 5.12
N THR A 38 5.66 -20.64 5.69
CA THR A 38 4.30 -20.53 6.22
C THR A 38 3.26 -20.58 5.10
N THR A 39 2.16 -21.27 5.33
CA THR A 39 1.09 -21.48 4.37
C THR A 39 -0.27 -21.29 5.02
N VAL A 40 -1.30 -21.06 4.22
CA VAL A 40 -2.68 -20.92 4.70
C VAL A 40 -3.05 -22.12 5.59
N ASN A 41 -3.48 -21.83 6.82
CA ASN A 41 -3.82 -22.81 7.85
C ASN A 41 -2.69 -23.80 8.20
N GLY A 42 -1.43 -23.52 7.82
CA GLY A 42 -0.29 -24.42 7.98
C GLY A 42 -0.39 -25.70 7.15
N VAL A 43 -1.24 -25.74 6.13
CA VAL A 43 -1.44 -26.91 5.27
C VAL A 43 -0.33 -27.01 4.24
N GLN A 44 0.35 -28.14 4.18
CA GLN A 44 1.41 -28.38 3.20
C GLN A 44 0.88 -28.26 1.76
N GLY A 45 1.53 -27.44 0.95
CA GLY A 45 1.17 -27.20 -0.44
C GLY A 45 0.05 -26.17 -0.65
N ALA A 46 -0.51 -25.59 0.43
CA ALA A 46 -1.40 -24.45 0.34
C ALA A 46 -0.63 -23.16 -0.03
N SER A 47 -1.36 -22.10 -0.35
CA SER A 47 -0.78 -20.81 -0.72
C SER A 47 0.11 -20.24 0.41
N SER A 48 1.21 -19.60 0.04
CA SER A 48 2.14 -18.99 0.99
C SER A 48 1.50 -17.81 1.73
N THR A 49 1.93 -17.62 2.97
CA THR A 49 1.51 -16.53 3.85
C THR A 49 2.72 -15.74 4.33
N CYS A 50 2.48 -14.67 5.04
CA CYS A 50 3.49 -13.88 5.75
C CYS A 50 4.67 -13.45 4.84
N VAL A 51 5.93 -13.65 5.26
CA VAL A 51 7.10 -13.13 4.54
C VAL A 51 7.24 -13.75 3.15
N ASP A 52 6.98 -15.04 3.00
CA ASP A 52 7.03 -15.71 1.69
C ASP A 52 5.96 -15.19 0.73
N TYR A 53 4.78 -14.86 1.25
CA TYR A 53 3.75 -14.17 0.48
C TYR A 53 4.23 -12.79 0.00
N LEU A 54 4.84 -11.97 0.88
CA LEU A 54 5.38 -10.66 0.52
C LEU A 54 6.45 -10.73 -0.57
N LYS A 55 7.33 -11.74 -0.48
CA LYS A 55 8.32 -12.02 -1.55
C LYS A 55 7.64 -12.30 -2.87
N LYS A 56 6.61 -13.15 -2.87
CA LYS A 56 5.83 -13.50 -4.06
C LYS A 56 5.07 -12.28 -4.61
N LEU A 57 4.48 -11.47 -3.76
CA LEU A 57 3.78 -10.23 -4.15
C LEU A 57 4.72 -9.25 -4.84
N GLY A 58 6.00 -9.22 -4.48
CA GLY A 58 7.03 -8.42 -5.13
C GLY A 58 7.17 -7.00 -4.56
N VAL A 59 6.66 -6.74 -3.35
CA VAL A 59 6.86 -5.47 -2.65
C VAL A 59 8.33 -5.23 -2.30
N LYS A 60 8.77 -3.98 -2.30
CA LYS A 60 10.16 -3.62 -2.02
C LYS A 60 10.38 -3.16 -0.59
N TYR A 61 9.36 -2.61 0.03
CA TYR A 61 9.38 -2.14 1.41
C TYR A 61 8.10 -2.54 2.12
N VAL A 62 8.20 -2.76 3.43
CA VAL A 62 7.05 -2.84 4.32
C VAL A 62 7.14 -1.72 5.36
N GLN A 63 6.07 -0.96 5.51
CA GLN A 63 5.92 -0.05 6.63
C GLN A 63 5.31 -0.84 7.79
N ILE A 64 5.95 -0.79 8.94
CA ILE A 64 5.45 -1.42 10.17
C ILE A 64 4.98 -0.31 11.13
N MET A 65 3.71 -0.39 11.53
CA MET A 65 3.10 0.51 12.50
C MET A 65 3.93 0.55 13.80
N PRO A 66 3.77 1.58 14.66
CA PRO A 66 4.71 1.87 15.73
C PRO A 66 5.14 0.64 16.53
N PHE A 67 6.46 0.49 16.71
CA PHE A 67 7.05 -0.64 17.42
C PHE A 67 8.16 -0.27 18.41
N TYR A 68 8.30 0.99 18.74
CA TYR A 68 8.89 1.37 20.00
C TYR A 68 7.85 1.31 21.12
N ASP A 69 8.29 1.38 22.34
CA ASP A 69 7.52 1.22 23.56
C ASP A 69 6.35 2.21 23.65
N PHE A 70 5.14 1.69 23.81
CA PHE A 70 3.90 2.45 23.88
C PHE A 70 3.02 2.04 25.07
N GLY A 71 2.13 2.92 25.52
CA GLY A 71 1.50 2.83 26.85
C GLY A 71 0.20 2.04 26.94
N SER A 72 -0.51 1.80 25.83
CA SER A 72 -1.87 1.23 25.86
C SER A 72 -1.94 -0.28 26.04
N VAL A 73 -0.81 -0.96 26.13
CA VAL A 73 -0.75 -2.42 26.42
C VAL A 73 0.06 -2.70 27.68
N ASP A 74 -0.35 -3.71 28.41
CA ASP A 74 0.38 -4.23 29.57
C ASP A 74 1.33 -5.34 29.11
N GLU A 75 2.62 -5.02 28.99
CA GLU A 75 3.63 -5.97 28.55
C GLU A 75 3.74 -7.24 29.41
N SER A 76 3.22 -7.22 30.63
CA SER A 76 3.22 -8.40 31.54
C SER A 76 2.12 -9.41 31.18
N LYS A 77 1.16 -9.04 30.35
CA LYS A 77 0.05 -9.88 29.91
C LYS A 77 0.28 -10.45 28.53
N ASN A 78 -0.53 -11.42 28.15
CA ASN A 78 -0.49 -11.99 26.82
C ASN A 78 -0.92 -10.94 25.78
N ILE A 79 -0.06 -10.68 24.79
CA ILE A 79 -0.36 -9.75 23.70
C ILE A 79 -1.57 -10.19 22.86
N MET A 80 -1.89 -11.48 22.83
CA MET A 80 -3.04 -12.00 22.09
C MET A 80 -4.39 -11.57 22.69
N ASP A 81 -4.39 -11.13 23.94
CA ASP A 81 -5.58 -10.65 24.67
C ASP A 81 -5.72 -9.12 24.65
N GLN A 82 -4.78 -8.43 24.01
CA GLN A 82 -4.70 -6.98 23.95
C GLN A 82 -4.50 -6.51 22.51
N TYR A 83 -5.04 -5.34 22.19
CA TYR A 83 -4.83 -4.72 20.88
C TYR A 83 -4.80 -3.21 21.01
N ASN A 84 -3.80 -2.60 20.38
CA ASN A 84 -3.75 -1.16 20.12
C ASN A 84 -2.80 -0.93 18.94
N TRP A 85 -3.03 0.11 18.13
CA TRP A 85 -2.13 0.43 17.01
C TRP A 85 -0.73 0.88 17.46
N GLY A 86 -0.62 1.45 18.67
CA GLY A 86 0.66 1.85 19.26
C GLY A 86 1.04 3.32 19.04
N TYR A 87 0.07 4.19 18.71
CA TYR A 87 0.30 5.63 18.55
C TYR A 87 0.25 6.41 19.88
N ASP A 88 0.75 5.81 20.95
CA ASP A 88 0.79 6.38 22.30
C ASP A 88 2.18 6.16 22.94
N PRO A 89 3.23 6.82 22.40
CA PRO A 89 4.62 6.53 22.71
C PRO A 89 4.99 6.86 24.15
N VAL A 90 5.75 5.96 24.79
CA VAL A 90 6.34 6.14 26.12
C VAL A 90 7.85 6.31 26.03
N ASN A 91 8.55 5.35 25.39
CA ASN A 91 9.99 5.36 25.23
C ASN A 91 10.39 5.21 23.75
N TYR A 92 10.73 6.33 23.11
CA TYR A 92 11.01 6.39 21.66
C TYR A 92 12.19 5.54 21.17
N ASN A 93 13.15 5.20 22.05
CA ASN A 93 14.38 4.50 21.68
C ASN A 93 14.46 3.07 22.21
N CYS A 94 13.32 2.50 22.57
CA CYS A 94 13.21 1.13 23.10
C CYS A 94 12.18 0.35 22.29
N PRO A 95 12.50 -0.84 21.75
CA PRO A 95 11.50 -1.69 21.10
C PRO A 95 10.36 -2.08 22.04
N GLU A 96 9.14 -2.18 21.52
CA GLU A 96 7.96 -2.61 22.25
C GLU A 96 8.13 -4.05 22.80
N GLY A 97 7.92 -4.21 24.08
CA GLY A 97 8.16 -5.49 24.76
C GLY A 97 7.06 -6.52 24.58
N SER A 98 5.81 -6.10 24.40
CA SER A 98 4.68 -7.01 24.19
C SER A 98 4.84 -7.88 22.93
N TYR A 99 5.65 -7.44 21.97
CA TYR A 99 5.95 -8.20 20.75
C TYR A 99 7.13 -9.16 20.90
N SER A 100 7.82 -9.16 22.03
CA SER A 100 8.90 -10.12 22.31
C SER A 100 8.35 -11.40 22.99
N THR A 101 9.16 -12.43 22.94
CA THR A 101 8.84 -13.68 23.67
C THR A 101 9.06 -13.54 25.18
N ASN A 102 9.83 -12.54 25.61
CA ASN A 102 10.07 -12.23 27.02
C ASN A 102 10.18 -10.72 27.26
N PRO A 103 9.07 -10.03 27.52
CA PRO A 103 9.06 -8.58 27.72
C PRO A 103 9.83 -8.11 28.95
N LYS A 104 10.04 -8.98 29.93
CA LYS A 104 10.78 -8.66 31.17
C LYS A 104 12.29 -8.54 30.97
N LYS A 105 12.80 -8.94 29.82
CA LYS A 105 14.23 -8.89 29.47
C LYS A 105 14.47 -7.97 28.30
N GLY A 106 15.09 -6.81 28.55
CA GLY A 106 15.35 -5.80 27.53
C GLY A 106 16.18 -6.32 26.34
N GLU A 107 17.17 -7.16 26.62
CA GLU A 107 18.00 -7.80 25.58
C GLU A 107 17.21 -8.71 24.64
N VAL A 108 16.13 -9.32 25.11
CA VAL A 108 15.28 -10.21 24.28
C VAL A 108 14.50 -9.38 23.27
N ARG A 109 13.83 -8.28 23.70
CA ARG A 109 13.09 -7.41 22.77
C ARG A 109 13.99 -6.78 21.72
N ILE A 110 15.20 -6.37 22.10
CA ILE A 110 16.19 -5.80 21.17
C ILE A 110 16.61 -6.83 20.13
N LYS A 111 16.99 -8.04 20.59
CA LYS A 111 17.42 -9.13 19.72
C LYS A 111 16.32 -9.53 18.72
N GLU A 112 15.11 -9.78 19.22
CA GLU A 112 14.00 -10.25 18.39
C GLU A 112 13.52 -9.18 17.39
N CYS A 113 13.52 -7.90 17.79
CA CYS A 113 13.26 -6.80 16.87
C CYS A 113 14.29 -6.76 15.73
N LYS A 114 15.59 -6.90 16.05
CA LYS A 114 16.65 -6.98 15.03
C LYS A 114 16.52 -8.24 14.15
N GLN A 115 16.09 -9.37 14.70
CA GLN A 115 15.82 -10.60 13.93
C GLN A 115 14.67 -10.43 12.94
N MET A 116 13.58 -9.73 13.32
CA MET A 116 12.48 -9.38 12.41
C MET A 116 13.00 -8.57 11.22
N ILE A 117 13.76 -7.51 11.48
CA ILE A 117 14.31 -6.64 10.43
C ILE A 117 15.25 -7.44 9.51
N GLN A 118 16.14 -8.25 10.10
CA GLN A 118 17.07 -9.09 9.34
C GLN A 118 16.33 -10.10 8.45
N ALA A 119 15.24 -10.70 8.94
CA ALA A 119 14.45 -11.64 8.14
C ALA A 119 13.82 -10.96 6.91
N LEU A 120 13.29 -9.75 7.07
CA LEU A 120 12.77 -8.95 5.95
C LEU A 120 13.89 -8.57 4.97
N HIS A 121 15.06 -8.15 5.46
CA HIS A 121 16.23 -7.87 4.62
C HIS A 121 16.70 -9.11 3.85
N ASN A 122 16.72 -10.29 4.49
CA ASN A 122 17.05 -11.55 3.82
C ASN A 122 16.04 -11.90 2.71
N ALA A 123 14.80 -11.45 2.87
CA ALA A 123 13.76 -11.58 1.85
C ALA A 123 13.86 -10.53 0.73
N GLY A 124 14.82 -9.60 0.81
CA GLY A 124 14.98 -8.49 -0.13
C GLY A 124 13.99 -7.34 0.08
N ILE A 125 13.41 -7.23 1.29
CA ILE A 125 12.36 -6.25 1.64
C ILE A 125 12.94 -5.25 2.66
N GLY A 126 12.91 -3.97 2.33
CA GLY A 126 13.28 -2.89 3.24
C GLY A 126 12.21 -2.64 4.31
N VAL A 127 12.61 -2.13 5.46
CA VAL A 127 11.73 -1.87 6.61
C VAL A 127 11.57 -0.38 6.83
N ILE A 128 10.32 0.08 6.82
CA ILE A 128 9.95 1.45 7.16
C ILE A 128 9.33 1.44 8.55
N MET A 129 9.88 2.28 9.43
CA MET A 129 9.38 2.44 10.79
C MET A 129 8.39 3.60 10.85
N ASP A 130 7.21 3.34 11.40
CA ASP A 130 6.23 4.37 11.72
C ASP A 130 6.59 5.01 13.06
N VAL A 131 6.81 6.32 13.04
CA VAL A 131 7.30 7.07 14.20
C VAL A 131 6.35 8.19 14.60
N VAL A 132 6.13 8.33 15.90
CA VAL A 132 5.14 9.23 16.53
C VAL A 132 5.87 10.20 17.47
N TYR A 133 6.49 11.25 16.93
CA TYR A 133 7.17 12.26 17.75
C TYR A 133 6.27 13.45 18.09
N ASN A 134 5.10 13.55 17.51
CA ASN A 134 4.20 14.70 17.64
C ASN A 134 3.50 14.82 19.01
N HIS A 135 3.49 13.75 19.81
CA HIS A 135 2.96 13.73 21.18
C HIS A 135 3.58 12.60 22.01
N THR A 136 3.26 12.56 23.29
CA THR A 136 3.59 11.46 24.22
C THR A 136 2.32 10.82 24.76
N TYR A 137 2.41 9.59 25.26
CA TYR A 137 1.28 8.86 25.83
C TYR A 137 0.53 9.68 26.91
N THR A 138 1.31 10.36 27.80
CA THR A 138 0.73 11.24 28.81
C THR A 138 1.52 12.54 28.89
N SER A 139 0.86 13.60 29.33
CA SER A 139 1.51 14.88 29.62
C SER A 139 2.49 14.82 30.79
N ASP A 140 2.39 13.81 31.67
CA ASP A 140 3.34 13.52 32.76
C ASP A 140 4.45 12.57 32.28
N SER A 141 5.05 12.85 31.13
CA SER A 141 6.13 12.08 30.55
C SER A 141 7.48 12.37 31.25
N TRP A 142 8.48 11.51 30.98
CA TRP A 142 9.85 11.78 31.44
C TRP A 142 10.42 13.09 30.83
N LEU A 143 9.99 13.50 29.65
CA LEU A 143 10.34 14.80 29.06
C LEU A 143 9.85 15.95 29.96
N GLN A 144 8.58 15.91 30.36
CA GLN A 144 7.98 16.92 31.24
C GLN A 144 8.62 16.95 32.63
N ARG A 145 8.96 15.78 33.16
CA ARG A 145 9.63 15.67 34.47
C ARG A 145 11.06 16.16 34.45
N THR A 146 11.75 16.07 33.29
CA THR A 146 13.15 16.51 33.14
C THR A 146 13.26 18.03 33.02
N VAL A 147 12.50 18.63 32.09
CA VAL A 147 12.43 20.09 31.93
C VAL A 147 10.98 20.51 31.70
N PRO A 148 10.26 20.88 32.75
CA PRO A 148 8.85 21.22 32.65
C PRO A 148 8.55 22.28 31.59
N ASN A 149 7.56 22.00 30.73
CA ASN A 149 7.02 22.85 29.68
C ASN A 149 7.99 23.20 28.54
N TYR A 150 9.21 22.66 28.50
CA TYR A 150 10.16 22.93 27.42
C TYR A 150 9.91 22.11 26.17
N TYR A 151 9.55 20.83 26.33
CA TYR A 151 9.42 19.90 25.21
C TYR A 151 8.03 19.91 24.55
N TYR A 152 7.11 20.69 25.11
CA TYR A 152 5.73 20.77 24.65
C TYR A 152 5.34 22.18 24.25
N ARG A 153 4.41 22.28 23.32
CA ARG A 153 3.73 23.53 22.98
C ARG A 153 2.71 23.88 24.03
N MET A 154 2.81 25.08 24.56
CA MET A 154 1.94 25.55 25.64
C MET A 154 0.99 26.62 25.15
N ASN A 155 -0.25 26.58 25.60
CA ASN A 155 -1.22 27.65 25.43
C ASN A 155 -0.96 28.79 26.44
N ASN A 156 -1.48 29.97 26.16
CA ASN A 156 -1.30 31.14 27.01
C ASN A 156 -1.88 30.97 28.44
N ASP A 157 -2.82 30.05 28.63
CA ASP A 157 -3.41 29.72 29.92
C ASP A 157 -2.62 28.66 30.71
N GLY A 158 -1.48 28.20 30.17
CA GLY A 158 -0.63 27.20 30.78
C GLY A 158 -1.05 25.76 30.53
N THR A 159 -2.05 25.50 29.69
CA THR A 159 -2.40 24.16 29.22
C THR A 159 -1.53 23.76 28.01
N PHE A 160 -1.45 22.45 27.73
CA PHE A 160 -0.76 21.94 26.54
C PHE A 160 -1.57 22.22 25.27
N SER A 161 -0.89 22.52 24.15
CA SER A 161 -1.50 22.55 22.83
C SER A 161 -2.01 21.15 22.42
N ASN A 162 -3.09 21.09 21.65
CA ASN A 162 -3.79 19.85 21.30
C ASN A 162 -4.09 19.75 19.80
N GLY A 163 -3.15 20.07 18.95
CA GLY A 163 -3.28 19.88 17.50
C GLY A 163 -3.29 18.42 17.09
N SER A 164 -2.60 17.57 17.85
CA SER A 164 -2.59 16.11 17.65
C SER A 164 -3.90 15.40 18.03
N GLY A 165 -4.76 16.04 18.84
CA GLY A 165 -5.89 15.39 19.48
C GLY A 165 -5.52 14.52 20.70
N CYS A 166 -4.22 14.46 21.05
CA CYS A 166 -3.67 13.68 22.18
C CYS A 166 -3.35 14.52 23.41
N SER A 167 -3.68 15.80 23.40
CA SER A 167 -3.59 16.74 24.51
C SER A 167 -2.19 17.15 24.97
N ASN A 168 -1.13 16.92 24.16
CA ASN A 168 0.23 17.27 24.54
C ASN A 168 1.17 17.36 23.33
N ASP A 169 0.93 18.30 22.43
CA ASP A 169 1.77 18.49 21.23
C ASP A 169 3.22 18.80 21.63
N THR A 170 4.15 18.08 21.06
CA THR A 170 5.60 18.32 21.25
C THR A 170 6.08 19.52 20.43
N ALA A 171 7.09 20.24 20.94
CA ALA A 171 7.65 21.43 20.33
C ALA A 171 8.90 21.07 19.52
N SER A 172 8.74 20.62 18.27
CA SER A 172 9.86 20.24 17.41
C SER A 172 10.78 21.43 17.05
N GLU A 173 10.25 22.65 17.08
CA GLU A 173 10.99 23.91 16.90
C GLU A 173 12.01 24.19 18.02
N HIS A 174 11.86 23.60 19.21
CA HIS A 174 12.78 23.74 20.32
C HIS A 174 14.05 22.89 20.10
N LEU A 175 15.22 23.54 20.28
CA LEU A 175 16.50 22.92 19.91
C LEU A 175 16.76 21.53 20.49
N MET A 176 16.44 21.33 21.77
CA MET A 176 16.73 20.04 22.42
C MET A 176 15.73 18.96 21.99
N PHE A 177 14.48 19.29 21.64
CA PHE A 177 13.57 18.30 21.10
C PHE A 177 13.93 17.98 19.64
N ARG A 178 14.28 18.97 18.83
CA ARG A 178 14.86 18.76 17.50
C ARG A 178 16.08 17.83 17.54
N LYS A 179 17.02 18.10 18.45
CA LYS A 179 18.18 17.22 18.66
C LYS A 179 17.76 15.82 19.04
N TYR A 180 16.78 15.69 19.94
CA TYR A 180 16.26 14.39 20.36
C TYR A 180 15.67 13.59 19.20
N MET A 181 14.86 14.24 18.35
CA MET A 181 14.30 13.60 17.16
C MET A 181 15.38 13.14 16.18
N ILE A 182 16.39 13.99 15.92
CA ILE A 182 17.52 13.64 15.05
C ILE A 182 18.28 12.44 15.61
N ASP A 183 18.65 12.47 16.89
CA ASP A 183 19.41 11.41 17.55
C ASP A 183 18.60 10.09 17.55
N SER A 184 17.30 10.16 17.81
CA SER A 184 16.40 9.00 17.82
C SER A 184 16.28 8.35 16.44
N VAL A 185 16.02 9.13 15.40
CA VAL A 185 15.87 8.63 14.02
C VAL A 185 17.19 8.04 13.52
N THR A 186 18.30 8.71 13.73
CA THR A 186 19.63 8.19 13.34
C THR A 186 20.03 6.95 14.13
N TYR A 187 19.66 6.85 15.41
CA TYR A 187 19.83 5.64 16.22
C TYR A 187 19.09 4.43 15.61
N TRP A 188 17.81 4.57 15.29
CA TRP A 188 17.04 3.48 14.67
C TRP A 188 17.61 3.11 13.30
N ALA A 189 18.04 4.09 12.50
CA ALA A 189 18.65 3.83 11.20
C ALA A 189 19.97 3.06 11.33
N SER A 190 20.85 3.45 12.26
CA SER A 190 22.18 2.83 12.41
C SER A 190 22.16 1.52 13.18
N GLU A 191 21.42 1.45 14.31
CA GLU A 191 21.43 0.28 15.20
C GLU A 191 20.50 -0.84 14.76
N TYR A 192 19.40 -0.50 14.08
CA TYR A 192 18.41 -1.47 13.62
C TYR A 192 18.36 -1.58 12.10
N HIS A 193 19.17 -0.80 11.38
CA HIS A 193 19.20 -0.78 9.91
C HIS A 193 17.84 -0.51 9.29
N ILE A 194 17.09 0.45 9.84
CA ILE A 194 15.80 0.89 9.29
C ILE A 194 16.03 1.61 7.96
N ASP A 195 15.25 1.23 6.94
CA ASP A 195 15.38 1.72 5.56
C ASP A 195 14.50 2.93 5.25
N GLY A 196 13.63 3.30 6.17
CA GLY A 196 12.78 4.48 6.01
C GLY A 196 11.97 4.80 7.25
N PHE A 197 11.45 6.02 7.30
CA PHE A 197 10.63 6.52 8.40
C PHE A 197 9.36 7.19 7.86
N ARG A 198 8.22 6.78 8.41
CA ARG A 198 6.92 7.44 8.23
C ARG A 198 6.63 8.24 9.49
N PHE A 199 6.48 9.55 9.38
CA PHE A 199 6.17 10.42 10.50
C PHE A 199 4.67 10.59 10.64
N ASP A 200 4.13 10.08 11.74
CA ASP A 200 2.77 10.33 12.16
C ASP A 200 2.56 11.82 12.37
N LEU A 201 1.45 12.36 11.84
CA LEU A 201 1.11 13.79 11.91
C LEU A 201 2.32 14.70 11.64
N MET A 202 3.07 14.41 10.57
CA MET A 202 4.26 15.18 10.16
C MET A 202 3.96 16.69 10.07
N GLY A 203 2.73 17.05 9.71
CA GLY A 203 2.28 18.43 9.62
C GLY A 203 2.29 19.22 10.94
N LEU A 204 2.48 18.55 12.06
CA LEU A 204 2.68 19.19 13.38
C LEU A 204 4.17 19.49 13.67
N HIS A 205 5.10 18.93 12.91
CA HIS A 205 6.52 19.26 13.05
C HIS A 205 6.90 20.45 12.18
N ASP A 206 7.95 21.14 12.55
CA ASP A 206 8.44 22.29 11.77
C ASP A 206 9.35 21.87 10.61
N VAL A 207 9.34 22.68 9.54
CA VAL A 207 10.13 22.48 8.32
C VAL A 207 11.63 22.36 8.62
N THR A 208 12.14 23.17 9.53
CA THR A 208 13.57 23.16 9.88
C THR A 208 13.97 21.83 10.51
N THR A 209 13.16 21.30 11.42
CA THR A 209 13.42 20.00 12.06
C THR A 209 13.36 18.86 11.05
N MET A 210 12.35 18.83 10.19
CA MET A 210 12.23 17.77 9.18
C MET A 210 13.39 17.79 8.18
N ASN A 211 13.79 18.96 7.71
CA ASN A 211 14.98 19.11 6.85
C ASN A 211 16.28 18.73 7.57
N SER A 212 16.40 19.04 8.87
CA SER A 212 17.58 18.67 9.68
C SER A 212 17.68 17.15 9.86
N ILE A 213 16.56 16.45 10.09
CA ILE A 213 16.52 14.98 10.14
C ILE A 213 16.94 14.40 8.79
N ARG A 214 16.40 14.92 7.67
CA ARG A 214 16.80 14.48 6.33
C ARG A 214 18.30 14.63 6.10
N THR A 215 18.87 15.78 6.47
CA THR A 215 20.30 16.04 6.35
C THR A 215 21.14 15.08 7.21
N ALA A 216 20.69 14.79 8.43
CA ALA A 216 21.37 13.85 9.31
C ALA A 216 21.36 12.42 8.76
N LEU A 217 20.23 11.96 8.19
CA LEU A 217 20.12 10.67 7.53
C LEU A 217 21.04 10.60 6.30
N ASP A 218 21.07 11.65 5.47
CA ASP A 218 21.93 11.70 4.28
C ASP A 218 23.41 11.52 4.59
N ASN A 219 23.84 12.08 5.71
CA ASN A 219 25.23 12.05 6.18
C ASN A 219 25.53 10.90 7.15
N LEU A 220 24.58 9.99 7.40
CA LEU A 220 24.71 8.93 8.39
C LEU A 220 25.86 7.97 8.08
N TYR A 221 26.03 7.63 6.80
CA TYR A 221 27.05 6.70 6.33
C TYR A 221 28.06 7.38 5.41
N ALA A 222 29.34 7.07 5.59
CA ALA A 222 30.44 7.68 4.83
C ALA A 222 30.39 7.37 3.31
N ASP A 223 29.74 6.29 2.92
CA ASP A 223 29.54 5.89 1.51
C ASP A 223 28.38 6.60 0.82
N GLY A 224 27.63 7.45 1.55
CA GLY A 224 26.48 8.18 1.05
C GLY A 224 25.19 7.37 0.98
N SER A 225 25.19 6.11 1.42
CA SER A 225 24.01 5.23 1.38
C SER A 225 22.85 5.71 2.27
N GLY A 226 23.14 6.55 3.26
CA GLY A 226 22.13 7.23 4.08
C GLY A 226 21.11 8.03 3.26
N SER A 227 21.50 8.49 2.08
CA SER A 227 20.59 9.16 1.13
C SER A 227 19.50 8.26 0.57
N GLN A 228 19.62 6.93 0.69
CA GLN A 228 18.63 5.96 0.26
C GLN A 228 17.55 5.70 1.31
N ILE A 229 17.76 6.11 2.56
CA ILE A 229 16.77 5.99 3.63
C ILE A 229 15.55 6.85 3.30
N LEU A 230 14.40 6.25 3.22
CA LEU A 230 13.16 6.93 2.87
C LEU A 230 12.66 7.80 4.03
N MET A 231 11.99 8.90 3.69
CA MET A 231 11.39 9.79 4.69
C MET A 231 10.12 10.41 4.14
N TYR A 232 9.00 10.18 4.82
CA TYR A 232 7.70 10.74 4.46
C TYR A 232 6.76 10.76 5.67
N GLY A 233 5.60 11.37 5.53
CA GLY A 233 4.64 11.39 6.63
C GLY A 233 3.30 12.01 6.26
N GLU A 234 2.47 12.18 7.27
CA GLU A 234 1.17 12.84 7.17
C GLU A 234 1.34 14.35 7.33
N ALA A 235 1.34 15.04 6.21
CA ALA A 235 1.53 16.50 6.16
C ALA A 235 0.20 17.26 6.24
N TRP A 236 -0.71 16.84 7.11
CA TRP A 236 -2.00 17.51 7.29
C TRP A 236 -1.85 18.93 7.80
N ASP A 237 -2.73 19.84 7.38
CA ASP A 237 -2.74 21.22 7.87
C ASP A 237 -3.54 21.29 9.18
N MET A 238 -2.83 21.21 10.30
CA MET A 238 -3.39 21.13 11.63
C MET A 238 -3.03 22.36 12.45
N ALA A 239 -3.96 22.79 13.31
CA ALA A 239 -3.76 23.93 14.21
C ALA A 239 -3.06 23.48 15.50
N THR A 240 -1.91 24.07 15.79
CA THR A 240 -1.16 23.88 17.04
C THR A 240 -0.52 25.21 17.47
N ASN A 241 -0.30 25.39 18.76
CA ASN A 241 0.27 26.62 19.27
C ASN A 241 1.81 26.54 19.30
N CYS A 242 2.45 26.91 18.21
CA CYS A 242 3.92 26.94 18.08
C CYS A 242 4.50 28.35 18.26
N ASP A 243 5.81 28.45 18.45
CA ASP A 243 6.54 29.71 18.56
C ASP A 243 6.34 30.58 17.32
N GLU A 244 6.37 31.90 17.51
CA GLU A 244 6.22 32.88 16.43
C GLU A 244 7.27 32.64 15.33
N GLY A 245 6.82 32.64 14.08
CA GLY A 245 7.67 32.41 12.91
C GLY A 245 7.94 30.94 12.58
N THR A 246 7.41 30.00 13.36
CA THR A 246 7.50 28.56 13.04
C THR A 246 6.69 28.24 11.80
N VAL A 247 7.32 27.56 10.83
CA VAL A 247 6.68 27.06 9.62
C VAL A 247 6.48 25.54 9.75
N LEU A 248 5.24 25.10 9.77
CA LEU A 248 4.90 23.68 9.92
C LEU A 248 5.07 22.93 8.58
N ALA A 249 5.45 21.65 8.66
CA ALA A 249 5.68 20.75 7.52
C ALA A 249 4.37 20.16 6.98
N SER A 250 3.35 21.00 6.78
CA SER A 250 2.09 20.64 6.17
C SER A 250 2.16 20.71 4.64
N GLN A 251 1.19 20.11 3.94
CA GLN A 251 1.15 20.09 2.47
C GLN A 251 1.32 21.48 1.84
N LYS A 252 0.69 22.52 2.40
CA LYS A 252 0.84 23.89 1.89
C LYS A 252 2.26 24.44 1.93
N ASN A 253 3.11 23.88 2.77
CA ASN A 253 4.51 24.26 2.95
C ASN A 253 5.49 23.22 2.39
N LEU A 254 4.99 22.15 1.75
CA LEU A 254 5.81 21.00 1.36
C LEU A 254 6.96 21.40 0.40
N LYS A 255 6.76 22.41 -0.42
CA LYS A 255 7.81 22.95 -1.32
C LYS A 255 9.02 23.56 -0.58
N GLN A 256 8.93 23.78 0.73
CA GLN A 256 10.05 24.21 1.59
C GLN A 256 10.82 23.02 2.20
N LEU A 257 10.27 21.81 2.09
CA LEU A 257 10.97 20.58 2.47
C LEU A 257 11.93 20.14 1.36
N SER A 258 12.93 19.36 1.73
CA SER A 258 13.78 18.63 0.78
C SER A 258 12.91 17.81 -0.18
N ASP A 259 13.26 17.76 -1.46
CA ASP A 259 12.58 16.93 -2.48
C ASP A 259 12.58 15.43 -2.16
N ARG A 260 13.30 15.02 -1.11
CA ARG A 260 13.35 13.65 -0.59
C ARG A 260 12.57 13.44 0.70
N ILE A 261 11.66 14.36 1.04
CA ILE A 261 10.69 14.21 2.11
C ILE A 261 9.31 14.17 1.46
N GLY A 262 8.63 13.03 1.56
CA GLY A 262 7.32 12.79 0.96
C GLY A 262 6.16 13.08 1.92
N ALA A 263 4.97 13.21 1.33
CA ALA A 263 3.71 13.33 2.06
C ALA A 263 2.61 12.49 1.42
N PHE A 264 1.72 11.97 2.22
CA PHE A 264 0.51 11.30 1.73
C PHE A 264 -0.38 12.25 0.94
N ASP A 265 -0.88 11.78 -0.19
CA ASP A 265 -1.77 12.53 -1.08
C ASP A 265 -3.24 12.16 -0.83
N ASP A 266 -3.91 12.93 0.02
CA ASP A 266 -5.34 12.78 0.28
C ASP A 266 -6.21 13.16 -0.94
N THR A 267 -5.72 14.03 -1.82
CA THR A 267 -6.42 14.41 -3.05
C THR A 267 -6.65 13.23 -3.98
N ILE A 268 -5.59 12.42 -4.24
CA ILE A 268 -5.75 11.22 -5.09
C ILE A 268 -6.53 10.14 -4.37
N ARG A 269 -6.32 9.93 -3.08
CA ARG A 269 -7.09 8.98 -2.26
C ARG A 269 -8.58 9.22 -2.41
N ASP A 270 -9.02 10.46 -2.20
CA ASP A 270 -10.43 10.83 -2.25
C ASP A 270 -10.97 10.92 -3.68
N ALA A 271 -10.10 11.17 -4.67
CA ALA A 271 -10.48 11.11 -6.08
C ALA A 271 -10.71 9.66 -6.55
N ILE A 272 -10.01 8.70 -5.98
CA ILE A 272 -10.18 7.27 -6.30
C ILE A 272 -11.50 6.75 -5.75
N LYS A 273 -11.75 6.86 -4.44
CA LYS A 273 -12.79 6.09 -3.73
C LYS A 273 -13.85 6.92 -3.01
N GLY A 274 -13.73 8.24 -3.00
CA GLY A 274 -14.54 9.12 -2.16
C GLY A 274 -13.87 9.48 -0.84
N SER A 275 -14.60 10.15 0.05
CA SER A 275 -14.10 10.55 1.38
C SER A 275 -13.66 9.36 2.23
N THR A 276 -12.91 9.62 3.28
CA THR A 276 -12.36 8.58 4.17
C THR A 276 -13.41 7.75 4.86
N GLY A 277 -14.50 8.40 5.33
CA GLY A 277 -15.68 7.77 5.88
C GLY A 277 -16.89 7.98 4.97
N GLY A 278 -18.08 7.57 5.43
CA GLY A 278 -19.33 7.79 4.71
C GLY A 278 -19.53 6.90 3.48
N THR A 279 -20.58 7.22 2.73
CA THR A 279 -21.10 6.40 1.63
C THR A 279 -20.97 7.05 0.26
N ASP A 280 -20.25 8.20 0.15
CA ASP A 280 -19.99 8.84 -1.12
C ASP A 280 -19.05 8.02 -2.01
N GLY A 281 -19.29 8.02 -3.31
CA GLY A 281 -18.43 7.43 -4.32
C GLY A 281 -17.53 8.46 -5.00
N ALA A 282 -16.60 7.98 -5.82
CA ALA A 282 -15.75 8.82 -6.66
C ALA A 282 -15.41 8.12 -7.98
N PHE A 283 -14.14 8.19 -8.44
CA PHE A 283 -13.82 7.71 -9.78
C PHE A 283 -14.10 6.23 -10.00
N VAL A 284 -13.69 5.36 -9.09
CA VAL A 284 -13.82 3.92 -9.31
C VAL A 284 -15.27 3.41 -9.23
N GLN A 285 -16.16 4.15 -8.54
CA GLN A 285 -17.58 3.81 -8.45
C GLN A 285 -18.40 4.44 -9.60
N GLU A 286 -18.09 5.67 -10.01
CA GLU A 286 -18.98 6.45 -10.90
C GLU A 286 -18.26 7.33 -11.95
N GLY A 287 -16.93 7.21 -12.06
CA GLY A 287 -16.14 7.99 -13.02
C GLY A 287 -16.07 9.50 -12.73
N SER A 288 -16.32 9.91 -11.49
CA SER A 288 -16.28 11.32 -11.05
C SER A 288 -14.87 11.80 -10.67
N ARG A 289 -14.73 13.06 -10.23
CA ARG A 289 -13.48 13.65 -9.68
C ARG A 289 -12.23 13.58 -10.57
N ARG A 290 -12.40 13.55 -11.89
CA ARG A 290 -11.30 13.41 -12.86
C ARG A 290 -10.22 14.49 -12.77
N ALA A 291 -10.57 15.73 -12.41
CA ALA A 291 -9.59 16.81 -12.26
C ALA A 291 -8.59 16.55 -11.13
N ASN A 292 -9.09 16.16 -9.96
CA ASN A 292 -8.25 15.79 -8.81
C ASN A 292 -7.41 14.55 -9.10
N LEU A 293 -7.98 13.60 -9.85
CA LEU A 293 -7.25 12.40 -10.26
C LEU A 293 -6.06 12.75 -11.17
N LYS A 294 -6.20 13.70 -12.10
CA LYS A 294 -5.09 14.18 -12.95
C LYS A 294 -3.92 14.73 -12.14
N THR A 295 -4.22 15.58 -11.15
CA THR A 295 -3.20 16.17 -10.29
C THR A 295 -2.45 15.10 -9.49
N GLY A 296 -3.19 14.12 -8.95
CA GLY A 296 -2.60 12.98 -8.22
C GLY A 296 -1.77 12.07 -9.12
N ILE A 297 -2.23 11.77 -10.35
CA ILE A 297 -1.45 10.97 -11.32
C ILE A 297 -0.11 11.65 -11.65
N ALA A 298 -0.06 12.96 -11.69
CA ALA A 298 1.17 13.74 -11.86
C ALA A 298 2.03 13.81 -10.58
N GLY A 299 1.67 13.09 -9.51
CA GLY A 299 2.39 13.11 -8.23
C GLY A 299 2.42 14.50 -7.59
N GLN A 300 1.33 15.26 -7.70
CA GLN A 300 1.20 16.63 -7.16
C GLN A 300 2.31 17.60 -7.62
N SER A 301 3.04 17.27 -8.68
CA SER A 301 4.18 18.05 -9.18
C SER A 301 3.86 18.84 -10.46
N ASP A 302 2.61 18.90 -10.88
CA ASP A 302 2.21 19.81 -11.93
C ASP A 302 2.38 21.28 -11.47
N THR A 303 2.76 22.13 -12.41
CA THR A 303 3.16 23.51 -12.10
C THR A 303 1.99 24.42 -11.71
N THR A 304 0.74 23.97 -11.86
CA THR A 304 -0.44 24.83 -11.71
C THR A 304 -1.16 24.65 -10.39
N THR A 305 -1.33 23.42 -9.92
CA THR A 305 -2.17 23.10 -8.75
C THR A 305 -1.46 22.19 -7.73
N GLY A 306 -0.37 21.55 -8.12
CA GLY A 306 0.36 20.61 -7.25
C GLY A 306 1.10 21.29 -6.09
N TRP A 307 1.12 20.62 -4.96
CA TRP A 307 1.82 21.06 -3.75
C TRP A 307 3.27 20.53 -3.62
N ALA A 308 3.69 19.62 -4.51
CA ALA A 308 5.04 19.05 -4.52
C ALA A 308 5.96 19.76 -5.55
N ASN A 309 7.26 19.76 -5.29
CA ASN A 309 8.28 20.15 -6.27
C ASN A 309 8.51 19.06 -7.31
N VAL A 310 8.53 17.81 -6.84
CA VAL A 310 8.82 16.60 -7.64
C VAL A 310 7.91 15.46 -7.22
N PRO A 311 7.63 14.47 -8.10
CA PRO A 311 6.74 13.36 -7.78
C PRO A 311 7.18 12.52 -6.58
N SER A 312 8.47 12.43 -6.30
CA SER A 312 9.00 11.69 -5.15
C SER A 312 8.59 12.26 -3.78
N GLN A 313 8.03 13.46 -3.75
CA GLN A 313 7.38 14.03 -2.56
C GLN A 313 5.92 13.60 -2.38
N CYS A 314 5.37 12.81 -3.29
CA CYS A 314 3.98 12.37 -3.25
C CYS A 314 3.89 10.89 -2.95
N VAL A 315 3.20 10.51 -1.87
CA VAL A 315 2.81 9.12 -1.58
C VAL A 315 1.40 8.90 -2.08
N THR A 316 1.28 8.13 -3.16
CA THR A 316 0.02 7.84 -3.85
C THR A 316 -0.61 6.59 -3.27
N TYR A 317 -1.87 6.67 -2.83
CA TYR A 317 -2.54 5.57 -2.15
C TYR A 317 -4.07 5.63 -2.29
N ALA A 318 -4.75 4.52 -2.05
CA ALA A 318 -6.21 4.43 -2.00
C ALA A 318 -6.73 4.30 -0.56
N SER A 319 -6.05 3.56 0.29
CA SER A 319 -6.40 3.39 1.70
C SER A 319 -5.17 3.17 2.58
N CYS A 320 -5.32 3.37 3.88
CA CYS A 320 -4.31 3.09 4.90
C CYS A 320 -4.97 2.46 6.13
N HIS A 321 -4.24 2.37 7.25
CA HIS A 321 -4.79 1.80 8.49
C HIS A 321 -5.87 2.67 9.13
N ASP A 322 -5.80 4.00 8.96
CA ASP A 322 -6.81 4.97 9.39
C ASP A 322 -8.03 4.97 8.46
N ASN A 323 -9.20 5.16 9.04
CA ASN A 323 -10.47 5.19 8.35
C ASN A 323 -10.83 3.84 7.70
N LEU A 324 -11.83 3.83 6.81
CA LEU A 324 -12.25 2.62 6.12
C LEU A 324 -11.13 2.11 5.21
N CYS A 325 -10.81 0.81 5.31
CA CYS A 325 -10.01 0.16 4.28
C CYS A 325 -10.75 0.19 2.93
N LEU A 326 -10.02 0.01 1.82
CA LEU A 326 -10.58 0.18 0.48
C LEU A 326 -11.84 -0.66 0.26
N TYR A 327 -11.80 -1.95 0.60
CA TYR A 327 -12.93 -2.84 0.35
C TYR A 327 -14.17 -2.45 1.17
N ASP A 328 -13.99 -2.09 2.44
CA ASP A 328 -15.10 -1.64 3.30
C ASP A 328 -15.73 -0.33 2.78
N LYS A 329 -14.89 0.61 2.30
CA LYS A 329 -15.38 1.83 1.65
C LYS A 329 -16.20 1.52 0.39
N LEU A 330 -15.75 0.58 -0.43
CA LEU A 330 -16.46 0.16 -1.63
C LEU A 330 -17.80 -0.51 -1.27
N VAL A 331 -17.83 -1.41 -0.29
CA VAL A 331 -19.07 -2.02 0.22
C VAL A 331 -20.05 -0.95 0.69
N GLY A 332 -19.59 -0.04 1.53
CA GLY A 332 -20.43 1.04 2.09
C GLY A 332 -20.98 1.98 1.03
N SER A 333 -20.17 2.35 0.02
CA SER A 333 -20.57 3.29 -1.03
C SER A 333 -21.49 2.67 -2.10
N VAL A 334 -21.36 1.38 -2.39
CA VAL A 334 -22.12 0.71 -3.45
C VAL A 334 -23.37 0.02 -2.90
N TYR A 335 -23.26 -0.69 -1.78
CA TYR A 335 -24.32 -1.50 -1.20
C TYR A 335 -24.97 -0.89 0.05
N GLY A 336 -24.35 0.12 0.66
CA GLY A 336 -24.86 0.77 1.87
C GLY A 336 -25.13 -0.23 3.00
N ALA A 337 -26.29 -0.11 3.66
CA ALA A 337 -26.67 -0.97 4.77
C ALA A 337 -26.91 -2.45 4.39
N ASP A 338 -27.12 -2.75 3.12
CA ASP A 338 -27.31 -4.12 2.62
C ASP A 338 -25.99 -4.83 2.33
N GLY A 339 -24.88 -4.10 2.38
CA GLY A 339 -23.55 -4.60 2.11
C GLY A 339 -23.04 -5.56 3.19
N LYS A 340 -22.35 -6.62 2.78
CA LYS A 340 -21.67 -7.57 3.67
C LYS A 340 -20.16 -7.44 3.45
N TYR A 341 -19.45 -6.93 4.43
CA TYR A 341 -18.03 -6.56 4.33
C TYR A 341 -17.08 -7.72 3.99
N ARG A 342 -17.39 -8.94 4.43
CA ARG A 342 -16.55 -10.12 4.16
C ARG A 342 -17.05 -10.96 2.96
N LYS A 343 -18.06 -10.46 2.22
CA LYS A 343 -18.54 -11.13 1.02
C LYS A 343 -17.77 -10.64 -0.20
N ARG A 344 -17.39 -11.57 -1.09
CA ARG A 344 -16.85 -11.21 -2.40
C ARG A 344 -17.97 -10.72 -3.33
N TYR A 345 -17.78 -9.54 -3.92
CA TYR A 345 -18.61 -8.94 -4.95
C TYR A 345 -17.76 -8.62 -6.17
N GLU A 346 -18.14 -9.11 -7.35
CA GLU A 346 -17.32 -9.00 -8.56
C GLU A 346 -17.16 -7.56 -9.05
N ASP A 347 -18.17 -6.72 -8.89
CA ASP A 347 -18.10 -5.29 -9.19
C ASP A 347 -17.12 -4.56 -8.25
N LEU A 348 -17.10 -4.90 -6.96
CA LEU A 348 -16.14 -4.32 -6.01
C LEU A 348 -14.72 -4.84 -6.26
N VAL A 349 -14.55 -6.09 -6.67
CA VAL A 349 -13.26 -6.63 -7.12
C VAL A 349 -12.76 -5.86 -8.34
N ALA A 350 -13.62 -5.56 -9.30
CA ALA A 350 -13.26 -4.73 -10.45
C ALA A 350 -12.81 -3.32 -10.01
N MET A 351 -13.55 -2.67 -9.10
CA MET A 351 -13.21 -1.37 -8.56
C MET A 351 -11.89 -1.38 -7.76
N ASN A 352 -11.61 -2.46 -7.02
CA ASN A 352 -10.33 -2.64 -6.32
C ASN A 352 -9.16 -2.73 -7.32
N LYS A 353 -9.27 -3.55 -8.36
CA LYS A 353 -8.26 -3.65 -9.44
C LYS A 353 -8.06 -2.30 -10.15
N LEU A 354 -9.13 -1.56 -10.40
CA LEU A 354 -9.04 -0.21 -10.98
C LEU A 354 -8.31 0.76 -10.05
N SER A 355 -8.59 0.71 -8.74
CA SER A 355 -7.88 1.51 -7.73
C SER A 355 -6.38 1.21 -7.73
N ALA A 356 -6.01 -0.07 -7.75
CA ALA A 356 -4.62 -0.51 -7.84
C ALA A 356 -3.93 0.00 -9.12
N ALA A 357 -4.61 -0.10 -10.26
CA ALA A 357 -4.07 0.39 -11.53
C ALA A 357 -3.79 1.90 -11.47
N ILE A 358 -4.69 2.69 -10.90
CA ILE A 358 -4.51 4.15 -10.73
C ILE A 358 -3.31 4.43 -9.84
N VAL A 359 -3.22 3.81 -8.66
CA VAL A 359 -2.13 4.03 -7.70
C VAL A 359 -0.78 3.64 -8.29
N ILE A 360 -0.68 2.44 -8.88
CA ILE A 360 0.60 1.86 -9.31
C ILE A 360 1.12 2.48 -10.61
N THR A 361 0.25 3.02 -11.49
CA THR A 361 0.68 3.72 -12.70
C THR A 361 0.80 5.23 -12.55
N SER A 362 0.45 5.79 -11.39
CA SER A 362 0.69 7.20 -11.09
C SER A 362 2.17 7.49 -10.85
N GLN A 363 2.56 8.76 -11.07
CA GLN A 363 3.83 9.27 -10.60
C GLN A 363 3.87 9.27 -9.05
N GLY A 364 5.05 9.42 -8.47
CA GLY A 364 5.21 9.37 -7.02
C GLY A 364 5.50 7.97 -6.48
N ILE A 365 5.22 7.78 -5.21
CA ILE A 365 5.53 6.56 -4.46
C ILE A 365 4.23 5.81 -4.22
N PRO A 366 3.97 4.68 -4.89
CA PRO A 366 2.77 3.90 -4.67
C PRO A 366 2.81 3.21 -3.31
N PHE A 367 1.67 3.23 -2.63
CA PHE A 367 1.49 2.70 -1.29
C PHE A 367 0.14 1.97 -1.21
N SER A 368 0.10 0.82 -0.56
CA SER A 368 -1.11 0.04 -0.32
C SER A 368 -1.22 -0.35 1.15
N LEU A 369 -2.44 -0.48 1.66
CA LEU A 369 -2.70 -1.09 2.97
C LEU A 369 -2.49 -2.61 2.87
N GLY A 370 -1.78 -3.21 3.80
CA GLY A 370 -1.58 -4.66 3.83
C GLY A 370 -2.89 -5.44 3.82
N GLY A 371 -3.04 -6.28 2.81
CA GLY A 371 -4.26 -7.03 2.52
C GLY A 371 -5.24 -6.34 1.57
N GLU A 372 -4.97 -5.13 1.11
CA GLU A 372 -5.79 -4.45 0.11
C GLU A 372 -5.90 -5.29 -1.18
N GLU A 373 -4.83 -5.96 -1.56
CA GLU A 373 -4.71 -6.85 -2.71
C GLU A 373 -5.49 -8.17 -2.58
N PHE A 374 -5.97 -8.51 -1.39
CA PHE A 374 -6.94 -9.59 -1.18
C PHE A 374 -8.21 -9.11 -0.46
N CYS A 375 -8.60 -7.88 -0.73
CA CYS A 375 -9.87 -7.30 -0.30
C CYS A 375 -10.08 -7.35 1.21
N ARG A 376 -9.04 -6.97 1.99
CA ARG A 376 -9.10 -6.88 3.45
C ARG A 376 -10.30 -6.08 3.91
N SER A 377 -11.01 -6.60 4.93
CA SER A 377 -12.10 -5.95 5.62
C SER A 377 -11.82 -5.85 7.11
N LYS A 378 -12.26 -4.77 7.72
CA LYS A 378 -12.36 -4.54 9.17
C LYS A 378 -13.83 -4.44 9.60
N ASP A 379 -14.73 -5.10 8.87
CA ASP A 379 -16.18 -5.09 9.10
C ASP A 379 -16.80 -3.67 9.13
N GLY A 380 -16.21 -2.73 8.39
CA GLY A 380 -16.65 -1.33 8.34
C GLY A 380 -16.22 -0.47 9.53
N ASP A 381 -15.31 -0.95 10.37
CA ASP A 381 -14.75 -0.16 11.46
C ASP A 381 -13.71 0.84 10.92
N GLU A 382 -14.06 2.12 10.91
CA GLU A 382 -13.19 3.20 10.45
C GLU A 382 -12.14 3.63 11.48
N ASN A 383 -12.31 3.23 12.76
CA ASN A 383 -11.42 3.65 13.84
C ASN A 383 -11.01 2.48 14.74
N SER A 384 -10.42 1.47 14.13
CA SER A 384 -10.14 0.18 14.76
C SER A 384 -8.89 0.16 15.67
N TYR A 385 -8.37 1.33 16.09
CA TYR A 385 -7.10 1.43 16.83
C TYR A 385 -7.07 0.63 18.15
N ALA A 386 -8.21 0.48 18.80
CA ALA A 386 -8.40 -0.27 20.04
C ALA A 386 -9.52 -1.33 19.94
N SER A 387 -9.99 -1.61 18.73
CA SER A 387 -10.96 -2.66 18.45
C SER A 387 -10.34 -4.05 18.66
N SER A 388 -11.14 -5.09 18.53
CA SER A 388 -10.60 -6.44 18.78
C SER A 388 -9.51 -6.82 17.76
N ARG A 389 -8.61 -7.70 18.18
CA ARG A 389 -7.64 -8.32 17.28
C ARG A 389 -8.31 -9.00 16.09
N LYS A 390 -9.47 -9.62 16.31
CA LYS A 390 -10.22 -10.33 15.26
C LYS A 390 -10.65 -9.41 14.12
N GLU A 391 -11.01 -8.16 14.40
CA GLU A 391 -11.39 -7.17 13.39
C GLU A 391 -10.20 -6.68 12.58
N ASN A 392 -9.01 -6.62 13.22
CA ASN A 392 -7.81 -6.06 12.62
C ASN A 392 -6.90 -7.10 11.93
N MET A 393 -6.89 -8.36 12.37
CA MET A 393 -6.00 -9.39 11.81
C MET A 393 -6.32 -9.69 10.35
N LEU A 394 -5.27 -10.02 9.59
CA LEU A 394 -5.42 -10.50 8.22
C LEU A 394 -6.05 -11.89 8.21
N ASP A 395 -7.02 -12.06 7.36
CA ASP A 395 -7.57 -13.37 7.02
C ASP A 395 -6.81 -13.93 5.81
N TRP A 396 -5.87 -14.81 6.08
CA TRP A 396 -5.03 -15.38 5.04
C TRP A 396 -5.76 -16.38 4.11
N GLU A 397 -6.95 -16.83 4.47
CA GLU A 397 -7.78 -17.65 3.56
C GLU A 397 -8.22 -16.83 2.33
N ASN A 398 -8.28 -15.51 2.46
CA ASN A 398 -8.57 -14.60 1.35
C ASN A 398 -7.52 -14.63 0.22
N VAL A 399 -6.31 -15.12 0.49
CA VAL A 399 -5.26 -15.26 -0.55
C VAL A 399 -5.75 -16.18 -1.68
N ASP A 400 -6.45 -17.25 -1.34
CA ASP A 400 -7.04 -18.16 -2.33
C ASP A 400 -8.32 -17.59 -2.95
N LEU A 401 -9.16 -16.96 -2.12
CA LEU A 401 -10.44 -16.37 -2.57
C LEU A 401 -10.25 -15.21 -3.55
N TYR A 402 -9.20 -14.41 -3.39
CA TYR A 402 -8.89 -13.23 -4.19
C TYR A 402 -7.57 -13.35 -4.98
N SER A 403 -7.18 -14.56 -5.35
CA SER A 403 -5.92 -14.80 -6.08
C SER A 403 -5.82 -14.00 -7.38
N ASP A 404 -6.94 -13.75 -8.06
CA ASP A 404 -7.01 -12.92 -9.26
C ASP A 404 -6.69 -11.44 -9.00
N VAL A 405 -7.04 -10.92 -7.83
CA VAL A 405 -6.70 -9.55 -7.43
C VAL A 405 -5.21 -9.47 -7.08
N ILE A 406 -4.69 -10.43 -6.31
CA ILE A 406 -3.27 -10.51 -5.96
C ILE A 406 -2.39 -10.56 -7.21
N GLU A 407 -2.71 -11.45 -8.15
CA GLU A 407 -1.95 -11.58 -9.39
C GLU A 407 -2.06 -10.33 -10.27
N TYR A 408 -3.18 -9.58 -10.18
CA TYR A 408 -3.34 -8.29 -10.83
C TYR A 408 -2.38 -7.25 -10.25
N TYR A 409 -2.27 -7.12 -8.91
CA TYR A 409 -1.30 -6.24 -8.24
C TYR A 409 0.14 -6.63 -8.60
N ARG A 410 0.47 -7.93 -8.57
CA ARG A 410 1.80 -8.43 -8.98
C ARG A 410 2.14 -8.00 -10.41
N GLY A 411 1.21 -8.17 -11.33
CA GLY A 411 1.38 -7.77 -12.73
C GLY A 411 1.58 -6.27 -12.89
N LEU A 412 0.85 -5.45 -12.14
CA LEU A 412 1.05 -4.00 -12.13
C LEU A 412 2.42 -3.60 -11.58
N TYR A 413 2.91 -4.25 -10.53
CA TYR A 413 4.28 -4.01 -10.03
C TYR A 413 5.33 -4.37 -11.07
N LYS A 414 5.18 -5.50 -11.79
CA LYS A 414 6.06 -5.87 -12.90
C LYS A 414 6.06 -4.81 -14.01
N ILE A 415 4.89 -4.31 -14.40
CA ILE A 415 4.77 -3.23 -15.41
C ILE A 415 5.50 -1.97 -14.92
N ARG A 416 5.28 -1.55 -13.67
CA ARG A 416 5.95 -0.37 -13.10
C ARG A 416 7.47 -0.53 -13.06
N ASP A 417 7.98 -1.70 -12.68
CA ASP A 417 9.42 -1.99 -12.65
C ASP A 417 10.04 -1.97 -14.07
N ALA A 418 9.30 -2.39 -15.07
CA ALA A 418 9.75 -2.43 -16.46
C ALA A 418 9.72 -1.06 -17.15
N PHE A 419 8.96 -0.09 -16.63
CA PHE A 419 8.77 1.23 -17.25
C PHE A 419 9.21 2.37 -16.33
N ALA A 420 10.46 2.80 -16.49
CA ALA A 420 11.13 3.73 -15.57
C ALA A 420 10.42 5.08 -15.40
N ALA A 421 9.67 5.53 -16.39
CA ALA A 421 8.93 6.80 -16.32
C ALA A 421 7.91 6.86 -15.17
N PHE A 422 7.33 5.74 -14.75
CA PHE A 422 6.43 5.72 -13.57
C PHE A 422 7.15 6.00 -12.25
N SER A 423 8.47 5.79 -12.20
CA SER A 423 9.32 5.99 -11.01
C SER A 423 10.29 7.15 -11.18
N ASP A 424 10.07 8.04 -12.15
CA ASP A 424 10.87 9.24 -12.33
C ASP A 424 10.69 10.17 -11.12
N SER A 425 11.80 10.49 -10.46
CA SER A 425 11.84 11.39 -9.31
C SER A 425 11.89 12.87 -9.69
N THR A 426 11.93 13.18 -11.00
CA THR A 426 11.91 14.56 -11.49
C THR A 426 10.51 14.97 -11.97
N ALA A 427 10.23 16.25 -11.99
CA ALA A 427 8.97 16.76 -12.53
C ALA A 427 8.90 16.65 -14.08
N ALA A 428 9.97 16.28 -14.76
CA ALA A 428 10.04 16.25 -16.23
C ALA A 428 8.99 15.29 -16.82
N THR A 429 8.91 14.05 -16.32
CA THR A 429 7.94 13.07 -16.79
C THR A 429 6.51 13.48 -16.44
N ALA A 430 6.26 13.95 -15.21
CA ALA A 430 4.95 14.41 -14.77
C ALA A 430 4.43 15.58 -15.64
N ASN A 431 5.31 16.52 -15.99
CA ASN A 431 4.98 17.63 -16.85
C ASN A 431 4.80 17.24 -18.34
N SER A 432 5.28 16.06 -18.75
CA SER A 432 5.17 15.53 -20.12
C SER A 432 3.99 14.56 -20.32
N LEU A 433 3.19 14.30 -19.29
CA LEU A 433 1.97 13.50 -19.40
C LEU A 433 1.00 14.14 -20.40
N THR A 434 0.54 13.35 -21.36
CA THR A 434 -0.43 13.82 -22.37
C THR A 434 -1.77 13.13 -22.14
N TYR A 435 -2.73 13.87 -21.59
CA TYR A 435 -4.07 13.36 -21.36
C TYR A 435 -4.87 13.24 -22.66
N LEU A 436 -5.62 12.16 -22.81
CA LEU A 436 -6.53 11.94 -23.93
C LEU A 436 -7.68 12.97 -23.86
N SER A 437 -7.92 13.66 -24.97
CA SER A 437 -8.86 14.80 -25.00
C SER A 437 -10.31 14.39 -25.25
N ASP A 438 -10.52 13.39 -26.09
CA ASP A 438 -11.85 12.99 -26.55
C ASP A 438 -12.21 11.60 -25.97
N VAL A 439 -12.55 11.60 -24.68
CA VAL A 439 -12.89 10.39 -23.93
C VAL A 439 -14.34 10.42 -23.47
N PRO A 440 -15.03 9.26 -23.41
CA PRO A 440 -16.38 9.16 -22.87
C PRO A 440 -16.50 9.69 -21.42
N LYS A 441 -17.72 10.00 -21.01
CA LYS A 441 -18.01 10.34 -19.61
C LYS A 441 -17.58 9.19 -18.70
N GLY A 442 -16.95 9.50 -17.58
CA GLY A 442 -16.46 8.49 -16.62
C GLY A 442 -15.13 7.82 -17.02
N VAL A 443 -14.55 8.22 -18.17
CA VAL A 443 -13.26 7.70 -18.63
C VAL A 443 -12.18 8.78 -18.49
N MET A 444 -10.97 8.32 -18.18
CA MET A 444 -9.75 9.14 -18.24
C MET A 444 -8.61 8.29 -18.79
N GLY A 445 -7.71 8.93 -19.55
CA GLY A 445 -6.52 8.27 -20.04
C GLY A 445 -5.40 9.24 -20.34
N TYR A 446 -4.20 8.73 -20.44
CA TYR A 446 -2.99 9.50 -20.76
C TYR A 446 -1.97 8.64 -21.49
N THR A 447 -1.07 9.31 -22.20
CA THR A 447 0.17 8.72 -22.70
C THR A 447 1.37 9.26 -21.91
N ILE A 448 2.38 8.46 -21.77
CA ILE A 448 3.61 8.75 -21.05
C ILE A 448 4.80 8.15 -21.79
N ASN A 449 5.85 8.97 -21.99
CA ASN A 449 7.09 8.52 -22.62
C ASN A 449 8.08 8.02 -21.58
N ASN A 450 8.85 6.98 -21.93
CA ASN A 450 9.89 6.46 -21.05
C ASN A 450 11.07 7.42 -20.94
N THR A 451 11.76 7.34 -19.83
CA THR A 451 13.02 8.05 -19.55
C THR A 451 14.27 7.26 -19.93
N GLU A 452 14.12 5.96 -20.20
CA GLU A 452 15.24 5.06 -20.56
C GLU A 452 15.18 4.67 -22.05
N SER A 453 16.29 4.84 -22.76
CA SER A 453 16.43 4.38 -24.15
C SER A 453 16.62 2.85 -24.23
N GLY A 454 16.21 2.25 -25.34
CA GLY A 454 16.34 0.79 -25.57
C GLY A 454 15.39 -0.07 -24.74
N LYS A 455 14.39 0.55 -24.09
CA LYS A 455 13.27 -0.07 -23.36
C LYS A 455 11.96 0.27 -24.06
N TRP A 456 10.83 -0.10 -23.48
CA TRP A 456 9.53 0.34 -23.93
C TRP A 456 9.50 1.88 -24.05
N SER A 457 9.09 2.41 -25.16
CA SER A 457 9.24 3.84 -25.43
C SER A 457 8.09 4.68 -24.92
N GLN A 458 6.86 4.17 -25.04
CA GLN A 458 5.66 4.89 -24.64
C GLN A 458 4.60 3.94 -24.11
N MET A 459 3.87 4.38 -23.10
CA MET A 459 2.66 3.71 -22.62
C MET A 459 1.42 4.58 -22.81
N CYS A 460 0.27 3.92 -23.00
CA CYS A 460 -1.05 4.51 -22.92
C CYS A 460 -1.84 3.80 -21.82
N VAL A 461 -2.32 4.58 -20.84
CA VAL A 461 -3.07 4.10 -19.69
C VAL A 461 -4.47 4.70 -19.73
N ILE A 462 -5.50 3.86 -19.62
CA ILE A 462 -6.90 4.29 -19.69
C ILE A 462 -7.66 3.69 -18.51
N PHE A 463 -8.42 4.52 -17.82
CA PHE A 463 -9.29 4.16 -16.70
C PHE A 463 -10.74 4.41 -17.05
N ASN A 464 -11.60 3.44 -16.83
CA ASN A 464 -13.05 3.55 -16.97
C ASN A 464 -13.72 3.31 -15.60
N GLY A 465 -14.23 4.37 -14.99
CA GLY A 465 -14.98 4.33 -13.74
C GLY A 465 -16.50 4.27 -13.92
N SER A 466 -16.99 4.08 -15.16
CA SER A 466 -18.44 3.98 -15.42
C SER A 466 -18.93 2.53 -15.38
N ASP A 467 -20.26 2.38 -15.23
CA ASP A 467 -20.96 1.07 -15.14
C ASP A 467 -21.06 0.32 -16.47
N SER A 468 -20.47 0.85 -17.54
CA SER A 468 -20.56 0.25 -18.87
C SER A 468 -19.23 0.25 -19.59
N ALA A 469 -19.01 -0.72 -20.46
CA ALA A 469 -17.85 -0.77 -21.32
C ALA A 469 -17.84 0.44 -22.29
N GLN A 470 -16.66 1.01 -22.49
CA GLN A 470 -16.45 2.19 -23.34
C GLN A 470 -15.45 1.88 -24.44
N ASN A 471 -15.71 2.37 -25.65
CA ASN A 471 -14.70 2.39 -26.71
C ASN A 471 -13.94 3.71 -26.66
N VAL A 472 -12.62 3.63 -26.53
CA VAL A 472 -11.75 4.79 -26.33
C VAL A 472 -10.77 4.88 -27.48
N THR A 473 -10.67 6.06 -28.09
CA THR A 473 -9.67 6.34 -29.12
C THR A 473 -8.28 6.47 -28.48
N ALA A 474 -7.36 5.61 -28.92
CA ALA A 474 -5.95 5.63 -28.55
C ALA A 474 -5.11 5.46 -29.82
N LYS A 475 -4.75 6.58 -30.47
CA LYS A 475 -4.04 6.56 -31.76
C LYS A 475 -2.71 5.83 -31.66
N GLY A 476 -2.44 4.97 -32.63
CA GLY A 476 -1.23 4.16 -32.72
C GLY A 476 -1.51 2.66 -32.67
N ASP A 477 -0.43 1.89 -32.66
CA ASP A 477 -0.44 0.43 -32.55
C ASP A 477 0.07 0.04 -31.16
N TRP A 478 -0.73 -0.72 -30.43
CA TRP A 478 -0.52 -0.99 -29.02
C TRP A 478 -0.60 -2.48 -28.71
N VAL A 479 0.26 -2.91 -27.78
CA VAL A 479 0.16 -4.19 -27.07
C VAL A 479 -0.51 -3.96 -25.72
N VAL A 480 -1.59 -4.66 -25.44
CA VAL A 480 -2.30 -4.59 -24.17
C VAL A 480 -1.56 -5.48 -23.15
N LEU A 481 -1.14 -4.88 -22.03
CA LEU A 481 -0.44 -5.53 -20.91
C LEU A 481 -1.35 -5.77 -19.71
N ALA A 482 -2.41 -4.96 -19.56
CA ALA A 482 -3.40 -5.13 -18.52
C ALA A 482 -4.80 -4.81 -19.07
N ASP A 483 -5.79 -5.58 -18.64
CA ASP A 483 -7.21 -5.40 -18.92
C ASP A 483 -8.04 -5.61 -17.63
N ASN A 484 -9.34 -5.87 -17.73
CA ASN A 484 -10.19 -6.12 -16.56
C ASN A 484 -9.92 -7.46 -15.83
N LYS A 485 -9.19 -8.38 -16.45
CA LYS A 485 -8.94 -9.73 -15.92
C LYS A 485 -7.54 -9.90 -15.36
N THR A 486 -6.53 -9.47 -16.11
CA THR A 486 -5.13 -9.76 -15.80
C THR A 486 -4.23 -8.56 -16.09
N ALA A 487 -3.07 -8.55 -15.46
CA ALA A 487 -1.98 -7.61 -15.71
C ALA A 487 -0.63 -8.35 -15.71
N GLY A 488 0.35 -7.84 -16.44
CA GLY A 488 1.69 -8.41 -16.49
C GLY A 488 2.49 -7.88 -17.67
N LEU A 489 3.60 -8.53 -17.99
CA LEU A 489 4.46 -8.14 -19.11
C LEU A 489 4.07 -8.85 -20.42
N ARG A 490 3.03 -9.70 -20.38
CA ARG A 490 2.57 -10.51 -21.51
C ARG A 490 1.72 -9.69 -22.48
N ASN A 491 1.81 -10.04 -23.75
CA ASN A 491 0.88 -9.53 -24.75
C ASN A 491 -0.49 -10.22 -24.59
N ILE A 492 -1.48 -9.50 -24.07
CA ILE A 492 -2.86 -10.00 -24.00
C ILE A 492 -3.51 -9.96 -25.39
N LYS A 493 -3.35 -8.84 -26.09
CA LYS A 493 -3.83 -8.61 -27.47
C LYS A 493 -3.21 -7.37 -28.07
N ASN A 494 -3.22 -7.31 -29.40
CA ASN A 494 -2.85 -6.12 -30.15
C ASN A 494 -4.10 -5.29 -30.50
N VAL A 495 -3.99 -3.98 -30.42
CA VAL A 495 -5.06 -3.05 -30.83
C VAL A 495 -4.48 -1.88 -31.61
N THR A 496 -5.28 -1.32 -32.53
CA THR A 496 -4.90 -0.17 -33.37
C THR A 496 -5.93 0.94 -33.25
N ASN A 497 -5.49 2.15 -32.90
CA ASN A 497 -6.24 3.40 -32.83
C ASN A 497 -7.42 3.44 -31.84
N SER A 498 -7.88 2.32 -31.32
CA SER A 498 -8.98 2.27 -30.36
C SER A 498 -8.94 1.00 -29.54
N VAL A 499 -9.49 1.07 -28.33
CA VAL A 499 -9.59 -0.07 -27.42
C VAL A 499 -10.90 -0.03 -26.67
N LYS A 500 -11.51 -1.21 -26.46
CA LYS A 500 -12.63 -1.40 -25.54
C LYS A 500 -12.11 -1.53 -24.13
N VAL A 501 -12.63 -0.69 -23.22
CA VAL A 501 -12.32 -0.71 -21.78
C VAL A 501 -13.60 -1.11 -21.04
N GLU A 502 -13.58 -2.24 -20.35
CA GLU A 502 -14.73 -2.76 -19.61
C GLU A 502 -15.14 -1.84 -18.46
N ALA A 503 -16.36 -2.02 -17.92
CA ALA A 503 -16.85 -1.26 -16.78
C ALA A 503 -15.89 -1.42 -15.58
N HIS A 504 -15.69 -0.35 -14.80
CA HIS A 504 -14.83 -0.32 -13.61
C HIS A 504 -13.46 -0.98 -13.82
N SER A 505 -12.79 -0.67 -14.93
CA SER A 505 -11.52 -1.31 -15.27
C SER A 505 -10.48 -0.36 -15.83
N ALA A 506 -9.24 -0.83 -15.86
CA ALA A 506 -8.13 -0.18 -16.53
C ALA A 506 -7.69 -0.97 -17.76
N VAL A 507 -7.12 -0.28 -18.75
CA VAL A 507 -6.33 -0.86 -19.83
C VAL A 507 -4.97 -0.16 -19.85
N ILE A 508 -3.90 -0.94 -19.79
CA ILE A 508 -2.52 -0.46 -19.86
C ILE A 508 -1.89 -1.04 -21.11
N MET A 509 -1.33 -0.18 -21.94
CA MET A 509 -0.80 -0.55 -23.24
C MET A 509 0.59 0.03 -23.45
N VAL A 510 1.41 -0.69 -24.18
CA VAL A 510 2.73 -0.24 -24.63
C VAL A 510 2.76 -0.19 -26.16
N ASP A 511 3.52 0.74 -26.75
CA ASP A 511 3.66 0.78 -28.22
C ASP A 511 4.27 -0.51 -28.76
N THR A 512 3.63 -1.06 -29.82
CA THR A 512 3.99 -2.39 -30.37
C THR A 512 5.44 -2.46 -30.81
N LYS A 513 5.96 -1.40 -31.41
CA LYS A 513 7.32 -1.40 -31.96
C LYS A 513 8.37 -1.56 -30.86
N SER A 514 8.23 -0.85 -29.75
CA SER A 514 9.17 -0.96 -28.63
C SER A 514 8.94 -2.21 -27.81
N TYR A 515 7.70 -2.72 -27.72
CA TYR A 515 7.43 -4.01 -27.08
C TYR A 515 8.23 -5.11 -27.75
N ASP A 516 8.14 -5.23 -29.07
CA ASP A 516 8.84 -6.26 -29.84
C ASP A 516 10.36 -6.12 -29.76
N SER A 517 10.88 -4.87 -29.75
CA SER A 517 12.33 -4.64 -29.80
C SER A 517 13.02 -4.67 -28.44
N ALA A 518 12.33 -4.41 -27.34
CA ALA A 518 12.93 -4.33 -26.01
C ALA A 518 13.26 -5.69 -25.38
N GLY A 519 12.62 -6.78 -25.83
CA GLY A 519 12.83 -8.12 -25.30
C GLY A 519 12.48 -8.26 -23.81
N ILE A 520 11.56 -7.41 -23.30
CA ILE A 520 11.06 -7.50 -21.93
C ILE A 520 9.94 -8.52 -21.91
N MET A 521 10.12 -9.61 -21.16
CA MET A 521 9.20 -10.74 -21.09
C MET A 521 8.84 -11.05 -19.65
N ASP A 522 7.68 -11.64 -19.44
CA ASP A 522 7.33 -12.26 -18.16
C ASP A 522 8.08 -13.58 -17.99
N ASP A 523 8.49 -13.89 -16.78
CA ASP A 523 9.15 -15.14 -16.42
C ASP A 523 8.15 -16.24 -16.01
N GLU A 524 6.88 -15.88 -15.86
CA GLU A 524 5.76 -16.78 -15.51
C GLU A 524 4.66 -16.72 -16.57
N GLY A 525 3.99 -17.84 -16.78
CA GLY A 525 2.72 -17.93 -17.48
C GLY A 525 1.54 -17.71 -16.54
N ALA A 526 0.36 -17.43 -17.08
CA ALA A 526 -0.87 -17.27 -16.31
C ALA A 526 -2.05 -17.96 -16.98
N VAL A 527 -2.96 -18.48 -16.14
CA VAL A 527 -4.27 -19.00 -16.56
C VAL A 527 -5.34 -18.31 -15.72
N VAL A 528 -6.28 -17.65 -16.40
CA VAL A 528 -7.47 -17.05 -15.77
C VAL A 528 -8.58 -18.10 -15.75
N ILE A 529 -9.16 -18.32 -14.59
CA ILE A 529 -10.22 -19.30 -14.36
C ILE A 529 -11.47 -18.54 -13.92
N ASP A 530 -12.50 -18.55 -14.73
CA ASP A 530 -13.79 -17.94 -14.43
C ASP A 530 -14.79 -18.98 -13.95
N TYR A 531 -15.35 -18.80 -12.76
CA TYR A 531 -16.36 -19.67 -12.16
C TYR A 531 -17.76 -19.10 -12.36
N TYR A 532 -18.64 -19.87 -12.95
CA TYR A 532 -20.00 -19.49 -13.28
C TYR A 532 -21.01 -20.35 -12.53
N ASP A 533 -22.10 -19.74 -12.07
CA ASP A 533 -23.28 -20.47 -11.62
C ASP A 533 -23.86 -21.29 -12.79
N ASN A 534 -24.00 -22.60 -12.57
CA ASN A 534 -24.39 -23.53 -13.64
C ASN A 534 -25.82 -23.34 -14.15
N LYS A 535 -26.69 -22.68 -13.38
CA LYS A 535 -28.11 -22.48 -13.74
C LYS A 535 -28.32 -21.11 -14.40
N THR A 536 -27.69 -20.08 -13.86
CA THR A 536 -27.88 -18.69 -14.29
C THR A 536 -26.83 -18.21 -15.28
N GLU A 537 -25.74 -18.98 -15.44
CA GLU A 537 -24.54 -18.60 -16.21
C GLU A 537 -23.93 -17.26 -15.77
N LYS A 538 -24.21 -16.84 -14.54
CA LYS A 538 -23.65 -15.62 -13.96
C LYS A 538 -22.26 -15.90 -13.40
N LEU A 539 -21.31 -15.00 -13.65
CA LEU A 539 -19.96 -15.06 -13.06
C LEU A 539 -20.07 -14.93 -11.54
N ILE A 540 -19.50 -15.90 -10.81
CA ILE A 540 -19.42 -15.92 -9.34
C ILE A 540 -18.11 -15.31 -8.86
N LYS A 541 -16.99 -15.79 -9.43
CA LYS A 541 -15.64 -15.36 -9.08
C LYS A 541 -14.67 -15.67 -10.21
N SER A 542 -13.48 -15.06 -10.15
CA SER A 542 -12.34 -15.44 -10.98
C SER A 542 -11.15 -15.79 -10.10
N GLN A 543 -10.25 -16.62 -10.61
CA GLN A 543 -8.94 -16.90 -10.04
C GLN A 543 -7.90 -16.74 -11.13
N THR A 544 -6.66 -16.46 -10.73
CA THR A 544 -5.52 -16.50 -11.63
C THR A 544 -4.47 -17.44 -11.05
N LEU A 545 -4.10 -18.45 -11.83
CA LEU A 545 -2.99 -19.34 -11.51
C LEU A 545 -1.78 -18.91 -12.32
N THR A 546 -0.62 -18.76 -11.67
CA THR A 546 0.66 -18.48 -12.32
C THR A 546 1.64 -19.61 -12.11
N GLY A 547 2.57 -19.76 -13.01
CA GLY A 547 3.64 -20.75 -12.91
C GLY A 547 4.75 -20.52 -13.92
N GLU A 548 5.91 -21.13 -13.68
CA GLU A 548 7.08 -21.04 -14.53
C GLU A 548 6.77 -21.47 -15.97
N LEU A 549 7.23 -20.72 -16.94
CA LEU A 549 7.04 -21.04 -18.38
C LEU A 549 7.55 -22.44 -18.69
N GLY A 550 6.74 -23.21 -19.41
CA GLY A 550 7.03 -24.58 -19.78
C GLY A 550 6.62 -25.65 -18.75
N THR A 551 6.20 -25.25 -17.55
CA THR A 551 5.65 -26.20 -16.56
C THR A 551 4.17 -26.49 -16.83
N SER A 552 3.72 -27.70 -16.47
CA SER A 552 2.33 -28.11 -16.68
C SER A 552 1.42 -27.71 -15.51
N TYR A 553 0.15 -27.45 -15.82
CA TYR A 553 -0.90 -27.24 -14.83
C TYR A 553 -2.08 -28.17 -15.05
N ASP A 554 -2.80 -28.47 -13.96
CA ASP A 554 -4.04 -29.25 -13.96
C ASP A 554 -5.04 -28.59 -12.99
N LEU A 555 -6.10 -28.03 -13.53
CA LEU A 555 -7.15 -27.30 -12.78
C LEU A 555 -8.27 -28.22 -12.27
N THR A 556 -8.21 -29.53 -12.54
CA THR A 556 -9.31 -30.47 -12.25
C THR A 556 -9.70 -30.47 -10.77
N ASN A 557 -8.76 -30.30 -9.86
CA ASN A 557 -8.99 -30.33 -8.41
C ASN A 557 -9.07 -28.94 -7.76
N LEU A 558 -8.82 -27.87 -8.50
CA LEU A 558 -8.77 -26.52 -7.92
C LEU A 558 -10.12 -26.06 -7.37
N ALA A 559 -11.20 -26.42 -8.03
CA ALA A 559 -12.56 -26.06 -7.64
C ALA A 559 -13.02 -26.73 -6.33
N SER A 560 -12.48 -27.90 -5.99
CA SER A 560 -12.84 -28.61 -4.75
C SER A 560 -12.32 -27.95 -3.47
N THR A 561 -11.33 -27.06 -3.57
CA THR A 561 -10.77 -26.33 -2.43
C THR A 561 -11.58 -25.09 -2.04
N LEU A 562 -12.62 -24.72 -2.82
CA LEU A 562 -13.31 -23.43 -2.73
C LEU A 562 -14.80 -23.54 -2.45
N ASN A 563 -15.25 -24.62 -1.82
CA ASN A 563 -16.69 -24.87 -1.56
C ASN A 563 -17.56 -24.74 -2.83
N TYR A 564 -17.06 -25.28 -3.96
CA TYR A 564 -17.72 -25.17 -5.25
C TYR A 564 -17.85 -26.54 -5.92
N ASP A 565 -19.08 -26.97 -6.21
CA ASP A 565 -19.38 -28.25 -6.86
C ASP A 565 -19.36 -28.12 -8.39
N VAL A 566 -18.28 -28.55 -9.02
CA VAL A 566 -18.06 -28.47 -10.46
C VAL A 566 -19.00 -29.41 -11.21
N LYS A 567 -19.79 -28.85 -12.11
CA LYS A 567 -20.71 -29.60 -12.99
C LYS A 567 -20.18 -29.72 -14.43
N LYS A 568 -19.50 -28.69 -14.91
CA LYS A 568 -19.01 -28.62 -16.29
C LYS A 568 -17.75 -27.73 -16.34
N THR A 569 -16.84 -28.04 -17.24
CA THR A 569 -15.65 -27.22 -17.54
C THR A 569 -15.56 -26.93 -19.04
N ASP A 570 -14.92 -25.82 -19.40
CA ASP A 570 -14.67 -25.40 -20.78
C ASP A 570 -13.31 -24.64 -20.84
N GLY A 571 -12.62 -24.72 -22.00
CA GLY A 571 -11.34 -24.07 -22.19
C GLY A 571 -10.14 -24.87 -21.67
N GLU A 572 -9.07 -24.20 -21.29
CA GLU A 572 -7.75 -24.78 -20.99
C GLU A 572 -7.65 -25.31 -19.55
N ILE A 573 -8.37 -26.40 -19.24
CA ILE A 573 -8.37 -27.02 -17.90
C ILE A 573 -7.03 -27.69 -17.55
N LYS A 574 -6.29 -28.17 -18.55
CA LYS A 574 -4.94 -28.73 -18.42
C LYS A 574 -4.09 -28.18 -19.54
N GLY A 575 -2.86 -27.86 -19.23
CA GLY A 575 -1.98 -27.32 -20.24
C GLY A 575 -0.56 -27.09 -19.72
N VAL A 576 0.15 -26.22 -20.40
CA VAL A 576 1.49 -25.76 -20.05
C VAL A 576 1.47 -24.25 -20.00
N PHE A 577 2.10 -23.66 -18.99
CA PHE A 577 2.25 -22.22 -18.93
C PHE A 577 3.09 -21.69 -20.08
N THR A 578 2.54 -20.74 -20.83
CA THR A 578 3.18 -20.10 -21.98
C THR A 578 3.24 -18.59 -21.77
N ASP A 579 3.81 -17.88 -22.73
CA ASP A 579 3.81 -16.42 -22.80
C ASP A 579 2.42 -15.82 -23.12
N GLN A 580 1.44 -16.67 -23.43
CA GLN A 580 0.04 -16.28 -23.63
C GLN A 580 -0.78 -16.55 -22.36
N VAL A 581 -1.78 -15.71 -22.10
CA VAL A 581 -2.72 -15.94 -20.99
C VAL A 581 -3.70 -17.04 -21.38
N GLY A 582 -3.70 -18.14 -20.62
CA GLY A 582 -4.67 -19.22 -20.77
C GLY A 582 -6.03 -18.83 -20.14
N HIS A 583 -7.11 -19.43 -20.64
CA HIS A 583 -8.47 -19.19 -20.16
C HIS A 583 -9.23 -20.49 -19.93
N ALA A 584 -9.77 -20.65 -18.74
CA ALA A 584 -10.64 -21.76 -18.36
C ALA A 584 -11.96 -21.24 -17.79
N LYS A 585 -13.03 -21.97 -18.04
CA LYS A 585 -14.36 -21.73 -17.46
C LYS A 585 -14.82 -22.95 -16.70
N VAL A 586 -15.34 -22.71 -15.51
CA VAL A 586 -15.86 -23.75 -14.63
C VAL A 586 -17.30 -23.39 -14.27
N TYR A 587 -18.22 -24.32 -14.46
CA TYR A 587 -19.64 -24.15 -14.16
C TYR A 587 -20.01 -25.08 -13.02
N GLY A 588 -20.68 -24.57 -12.00
CA GLY A 588 -21.07 -25.35 -10.84
C GLY A 588 -21.99 -24.59 -9.90
N GLU A 589 -22.06 -25.06 -8.69
CA GLU A 589 -22.85 -24.48 -7.61
C GLU A 589 -21.97 -24.23 -6.40
N GLU A 590 -22.08 -23.04 -5.83
CA GLU A 590 -21.41 -22.69 -4.57
C GLU A 590 -22.16 -23.35 -3.41
N TYR A 591 -21.43 -23.94 -2.44
CA TYR A 591 -22.02 -24.41 -1.20
C TYR A 591 -22.12 -23.24 -0.22
N ASP A 592 -23.27 -23.11 0.46
CA ASP A 592 -23.49 -22.18 1.55
C ASP A 592 -22.66 -22.52 2.81
#